data_b4bfff20b87cde99a69fe408f658c422
#
_entry.id   b4bfff20b87cde99a69fe408f658c422
#
_cell.length_a   1.000
_cell.length_b   1.000
_cell.length_c   1.000
_cell.angle_alpha   90.00
_cell.angle_beta   90.00
_cell.angle_gamma   90.00
#
_symmetry.space_group_name_H-M   'P 1'
#
loop_
_entity.id
_entity.type
_entity.pdbx_description
1 polymer ?
#
loop_
_entity_poly.entity_id
_entity_poly.type
_entity_poly.pdbx_seq_one_letter_code
_entity_poly.pdbx_strand_id
1 'polypeptide(L)'
;MQKFDIKGTKTEKNLQEAFAGESMARNKYTYYASKAKKEGYEQIAAQFLETANNEKEHAKIWFKLLHDSDIPDTATNLLDAAEGENYEWTDMYDRMAKEAREEGFDRIAYLFEAVGKIEKEHEERYRKLLANVEGGLGCSKDGDMIWQCANCGHIHVGKQAPGMCPVCEHPQAYFQLLAQNY
;
A
#
# COMPACT_ATOMS: atom_id res chain seq x y z
N MET A 1 14.19 -18.98 -2.72
CA MET A 1 13.21 -19.92 -3.32
C MET A 1 13.60 -20.24 -4.75
N GLN A 2 13.08 -21.33 -5.32
CA GLN A 2 13.30 -21.69 -6.72
C GLN A 2 12.56 -20.68 -7.62
N LYS A 3 13.23 -20.18 -8.66
CA LYS A 3 12.58 -19.36 -9.70
C LYS A 3 11.89 -20.26 -10.71
N PHE A 4 10.72 -19.83 -11.17
CA PHE A 4 9.92 -20.54 -12.16
C PHE A 4 9.66 -19.64 -13.36
N ASP A 5 9.87 -20.17 -14.56
CA ASP A 5 9.44 -19.50 -15.78
C ASP A 5 7.96 -19.81 -16.04
N ILE A 6 7.09 -18.96 -15.50
CA ILE A 6 5.63 -19.12 -15.58
C ILE A 6 4.97 -18.19 -16.59
N LYS A 7 5.74 -17.28 -17.20
CA LYS A 7 5.21 -16.22 -18.07
C LYS A 7 4.41 -16.81 -19.25
N GLY A 8 3.19 -16.33 -19.43
CA GLY A 8 2.27 -16.76 -20.50
C GLY A 8 1.60 -18.11 -20.25
N THR A 9 1.83 -18.77 -19.12
CA THR A 9 1.27 -20.10 -18.81
C THR A 9 -0.11 -19.99 -18.15
N LYS A 10 -0.84 -21.10 -18.11
CA LYS A 10 -2.07 -21.23 -17.31
C LYS A 10 -1.77 -21.09 -15.81
N THR A 11 -0.59 -21.52 -15.37
CA THR A 11 -0.16 -21.41 -13.98
C THR A 11 -0.02 -19.94 -13.54
N GLU A 12 0.53 -19.08 -14.38
CA GLU A 12 0.58 -17.63 -14.11
C GLU A 12 -0.83 -17.06 -13.89
N LYS A 13 -1.78 -17.38 -14.76
CA LYS A 13 -3.18 -16.95 -14.61
C LYS A 13 -3.83 -17.49 -13.33
N ASN A 14 -3.58 -18.76 -13.00
CA ASN A 14 -4.09 -19.36 -11.76
C ASN A 14 -3.49 -18.68 -10.51
N LEU A 15 -2.21 -18.28 -10.55
CA LEU A 15 -1.59 -17.53 -9.45
C LEU A 15 -2.19 -16.13 -9.30
N GLN A 16 -2.46 -15.44 -10.41
CA GLN A 16 -3.14 -14.14 -10.40
C GLN A 16 -4.57 -14.26 -9.83
N GLU A 17 -5.32 -15.27 -10.24
CA GLU A 17 -6.67 -15.55 -9.71
C GLU A 17 -6.63 -15.90 -8.22
N ALA A 18 -5.69 -16.73 -7.79
CA ALA A 18 -5.50 -17.09 -6.40
C ALA A 18 -5.13 -15.87 -5.55
N PHE A 19 -4.18 -15.04 -6.00
CA PHE A 19 -3.81 -13.79 -5.33
C PHE A 19 -5.01 -12.83 -5.18
N ALA A 20 -5.81 -12.65 -6.24
CA ALA A 20 -7.00 -11.82 -6.21
C ALA A 20 -8.07 -12.38 -5.24
N GLY A 21 -8.30 -13.70 -5.25
CA GLY A 21 -9.25 -14.37 -4.38
C GLY A 21 -8.90 -14.21 -2.90
N GLU A 22 -7.66 -14.49 -2.52
CA GLU A 22 -7.17 -14.35 -1.14
C GLU A 22 -7.18 -12.89 -0.65
N SER A 23 -6.80 -11.96 -1.54
CA SER A 23 -6.83 -10.51 -1.23
C SER A 23 -8.27 -10.04 -0.97
N MET A 24 -9.24 -10.51 -1.75
CA MET A 24 -10.66 -10.24 -1.56
C MET A 24 -11.19 -10.88 -0.27
N ALA A 25 -10.85 -12.13 -0.01
CA ALA A 25 -11.26 -12.86 1.20
C ALA A 25 -10.76 -12.15 2.46
N ARG A 26 -9.48 -11.73 2.49
CA ARG A 26 -8.90 -10.93 3.57
C ARG A 26 -9.72 -9.69 3.89
N ASN A 27 -10.07 -8.90 2.88
CA ASN A 27 -10.85 -7.68 3.09
C ASN A 27 -12.27 -7.99 3.57
N LYS A 28 -12.96 -8.95 2.96
CA LYS A 28 -14.31 -9.39 3.36
C LYS A 28 -14.35 -9.84 4.82
N TYR A 29 -13.41 -10.66 5.24
CA TYR A 29 -13.38 -11.18 6.62
C TYR A 29 -13.12 -10.09 7.65
N THR A 30 -12.35 -9.06 7.31
CA THR A 30 -12.20 -7.86 8.18
C THR A 30 -13.53 -7.12 8.35
N TYR A 31 -14.33 -7.01 7.28
CA TYR A 31 -15.66 -6.40 7.36
C TYR A 31 -16.65 -7.27 8.15
N TYR A 32 -16.58 -8.59 7.97
CA TYR A 32 -17.43 -9.54 8.71
C TYR A 32 -17.09 -9.52 10.21
N ALA A 33 -15.81 -9.45 10.57
CA ALA A 33 -15.37 -9.29 11.96
C ALA A 33 -15.93 -8.02 12.59
N SER A 34 -15.89 -6.89 11.88
CA SER A 34 -16.46 -5.63 12.35
C SER A 34 -17.97 -5.75 12.59
N LYS A 35 -18.69 -6.45 11.72
CA LYS A 35 -20.13 -6.69 11.88
C LYS A 35 -20.41 -7.60 13.07
N ALA A 36 -19.73 -8.73 13.17
CA ALA A 36 -19.87 -9.68 14.28
C ALA A 36 -19.64 -9.00 15.64
N LYS A 37 -18.63 -8.13 15.73
CA LYS A 37 -18.33 -7.36 16.92
C LYS A 37 -19.48 -6.44 17.34
N LYS A 38 -20.07 -5.72 16.38
CA LYS A 38 -21.23 -4.85 16.60
C LYS A 38 -22.48 -5.63 17.06
N GLU A 39 -22.58 -6.90 16.70
CA GLU A 39 -23.66 -7.80 17.10
C GLU A 39 -23.38 -8.55 18.43
N GLY A 40 -22.22 -8.31 19.05
CA GLY A 40 -21.82 -8.92 20.33
C GLY A 40 -21.19 -10.31 20.20
N TYR A 41 -20.80 -10.74 19.01
CA TYR A 41 -20.15 -12.05 18.75
C TYR A 41 -18.64 -11.93 18.73
N GLU A 42 -18.02 -11.60 19.87
CA GLU A 42 -16.57 -11.35 19.97
C GLU A 42 -15.71 -12.54 19.53
N GLN A 43 -16.11 -13.77 19.86
CA GLN A 43 -15.38 -14.98 19.45
C GLN A 43 -15.44 -15.16 17.92
N ILE A 44 -16.60 -14.94 17.30
CA ILE A 44 -16.76 -15.04 15.84
C ILE A 44 -15.93 -13.95 15.16
N ALA A 45 -15.93 -12.73 15.71
CA ALA A 45 -15.11 -11.64 15.18
C ALA A 45 -13.61 -11.97 15.24
N ALA A 46 -13.14 -12.57 16.34
CA ALA A 46 -11.76 -13.01 16.47
C ALA A 46 -11.38 -14.08 15.44
N GLN A 47 -12.27 -15.05 15.17
CA GLN A 47 -12.04 -16.07 14.15
C GLN A 47 -11.96 -15.48 12.73
N PHE A 48 -12.84 -14.52 12.40
CA PHE A 48 -12.74 -13.80 11.12
C PHE A 48 -11.41 -13.04 10.98
N LEU A 49 -10.92 -12.38 12.03
CA LEU A 49 -9.64 -11.66 11.99
C LEU A 49 -8.45 -12.61 11.87
N GLU A 50 -8.48 -13.74 12.57
CA GLU A 50 -7.46 -14.78 12.44
C GLU A 50 -7.40 -15.29 11.00
N THR A 51 -8.54 -15.68 10.43
CA THR A 51 -8.62 -16.14 9.05
C THR A 51 -8.17 -15.06 8.07
N ALA A 52 -8.60 -13.79 8.25
CA ALA A 52 -8.14 -12.68 7.40
C ALA A 52 -6.60 -12.53 7.40
N ASN A 53 -5.93 -12.78 8.54
CA ASN A 53 -4.47 -12.79 8.60
C ASN A 53 -3.86 -13.99 7.87
N ASN A 54 -4.50 -15.14 7.91
CA ASN A 54 -4.07 -16.33 7.15
C ASN A 54 -4.17 -16.06 5.63
N GLU A 55 -5.29 -15.49 5.16
CA GLU A 55 -5.48 -15.16 3.74
C GLU A 55 -4.46 -14.13 3.23
N LYS A 56 -4.05 -13.19 4.09
CA LYS A 56 -2.94 -12.28 3.77
C LYS A 56 -1.63 -13.04 3.50
N GLU A 57 -1.31 -14.06 4.29
CA GLU A 57 -0.09 -14.84 4.09
C GLU A 57 -0.21 -15.78 2.87
N HIS A 58 -1.41 -16.31 2.58
CA HIS A 58 -1.67 -17.05 1.34
C HIS A 58 -1.47 -16.16 0.11
N ALA A 59 -2.09 -14.99 0.08
CA ALA A 59 -1.91 -14.00 -0.99
C ALA A 59 -0.43 -13.67 -1.22
N LYS A 60 0.35 -13.50 -0.14
CA LYS A 60 1.78 -13.22 -0.21
C LYS A 60 2.59 -14.36 -0.85
N ILE A 61 2.17 -15.62 -0.67
CA ILE A 61 2.80 -16.78 -1.35
C ILE A 61 2.62 -16.63 -2.86
N TRP A 62 1.40 -16.38 -3.31
CA TRP A 62 1.08 -16.23 -4.74
C TRP A 62 1.74 -14.99 -5.35
N PHE A 63 1.73 -13.87 -4.63
CA PHE A 63 2.43 -12.66 -5.03
C PHE A 63 3.92 -12.90 -5.27
N LYS A 64 4.62 -13.56 -4.33
CA LYS A 64 6.04 -13.87 -4.49
C LYS A 64 6.31 -14.75 -5.70
N LEU A 65 5.49 -15.77 -5.95
CA LEU A 65 5.64 -16.64 -7.12
C LEU A 65 5.45 -15.90 -8.45
N LEU A 66 4.62 -14.85 -8.47
CA LEU A 66 4.44 -13.96 -9.61
C LEU A 66 5.62 -12.99 -9.80
N HIS A 67 6.46 -12.79 -8.76
CA HIS A 67 7.58 -11.83 -8.74
C HIS A 67 8.91 -12.54 -8.42
N ASP A 68 9.29 -13.52 -9.24
CA ASP A 68 10.58 -14.23 -9.12
C ASP A 68 10.84 -14.86 -7.74
N SER A 69 9.78 -15.23 -7.02
CA SER A 69 9.80 -15.84 -5.68
C SER A 69 10.23 -14.89 -4.55
N ASP A 70 10.14 -13.58 -4.76
CA ASP A 70 10.41 -12.59 -3.71
C ASP A 70 9.44 -11.38 -3.81
N ILE A 71 9.52 -10.48 -2.85
CA ILE A 71 8.89 -9.15 -2.95
C ILE A 71 9.95 -8.22 -3.56
N PRO A 72 9.63 -7.49 -4.65
CA PRO A 72 10.56 -6.56 -5.26
C PRO A 72 11.09 -5.50 -4.28
N ASP A 73 12.15 -4.81 -4.66
CA ASP A 73 12.71 -3.73 -3.85
C ASP A 73 11.75 -2.52 -3.74
N THR A 74 12.08 -1.60 -2.85
CA THR A 74 11.20 -0.46 -2.54
C THR A 74 10.97 0.44 -3.75
N ALA A 75 11.98 0.68 -4.59
CA ALA A 75 11.84 1.53 -5.77
C ALA A 75 10.89 0.89 -6.80
N THR A 76 11.07 -0.40 -7.06
CA THR A 76 10.18 -1.20 -7.92
C THR A 76 8.75 -1.20 -7.40
N ASN A 77 8.54 -1.43 -6.09
CA ASN A 77 7.21 -1.44 -5.48
C ASN A 77 6.55 -0.05 -5.52
N LEU A 78 7.31 1.05 -5.37
CA LEU A 78 6.78 2.40 -5.48
C LEU A 78 6.36 2.74 -6.93
N LEU A 79 7.11 2.26 -7.91
CA LEU A 79 6.75 2.41 -9.31
C LEU A 79 5.48 1.63 -9.65
N ASP A 80 5.43 0.35 -9.28
CA ASP A 80 4.25 -0.52 -9.48
C ASP A 80 2.99 0.07 -8.84
N ALA A 81 3.10 0.55 -7.59
CA ALA A 81 2.00 1.23 -6.91
C ALA A 81 1.56 2.49 -7.68
N ALA A 82 2.50 3.35 -8.10
CA ALA A 82 2.16 4.56 -8.84
C ALA A 82 1.50 4.25 -10.20
N GLU A 83 1.92 3.22 -10.90
CA GLU A 83 1.32 2.79 -12.17
C GLU A 83 -0.07 2.18 -11.96
N GLY A 84 -0.27 1.43 -10.89
CA GLY A 84 -1.57 0.90 -10.49
C GLY A 84 -2.58 2.02 -10.23
N GLU A 85 -2.23 2.97 -9.35
CA GLU A 85 -3.08 4.13 -9.05
C GLU A 85 -3.35 4.98 -10.31
N ASN A 86 -2.34 5.15 -11.17
CA ASN A 86 -2.51 5.85 -12.46
C ASN A 86 -3.58 5.18 -13.33
N TYR A 87 -3.52 3.86 -13.49
CA TYR A 87 -4.54 3.12 -14.23
C TYR A 87 -5.93 3.27 -13.60
N GLU A 88 -6.01 3.21 -12.28
CA GLU A 88 -7.29 3.31 -11.57
C GLU A 88 -7.98 4.64 -11.83
N TRP A 89 -7.30 5.78 -11.77
CA TRP A 89 -7.95 7.07 -11.94
C TRP A 89 -8.05 7.54 -13.39
N THR A 90 -7.14 7.12 -14.29
CA THR A 90 -7.17 7.55 -15.70
C THR A 90 -8.09 6.73 -16.58
N ASP A 91 -8.30 5.45 -16.26
CA ASP A 91 -9.09 4.51 -17.07
C ASP A 91 -10.23 3.87 -16.27
N MET A 92 -9.90 3.10 -15.22
CA MET A 92 -10.85 2.21 -14.55
C MET A 92 -12.03 2.97 -13.95
N TYR A 93 -11.80 3.92 -13.05
CA TYR A 93 -12.88 4.66 -12.39
C TYR A 93 -13.57 5.65 -13.32
N ASP A 94 -12.87 6.27 -14.28
CA ASP A 94 -13.49 7.14 -15.28
C ASP A 94 -14.51 6.39 -16.15
N ARG A 95 -14.12 5.20 -16.64
CA ARG A 95 -15.01 4.32 -17.40
C ARG A 95 -16.17 3.83 -16.55
N MET A 96 -15.91 3.33 -15.34
CA MET A 96 -16.96 2.83 -14.44
C MET A 96 -17.97 3.92 -14.06
N ALA A 97 -17.53 5.16 -13.87
CA ALA A 97 -18.42 6.28 -13.58
C ALA A 97 -19.33 6.62 -14.75
N LYS A 98 -18.84 6.58 -15.99
CA LYS A 98 -19.63 6.78 -17.21
C LYS A 98 -20.68 5.70 -17.37
N GLU A 99 -20.26 4.44 -17.28
CA GLU A 99 -21.16 3.28 -17.35
C GLU A 99 -22.26 3.35 -16.29
N ALA A 100 -21.91 3.67 -15.04
CA ALA A 100 -22.91 3.80 -13.97
C ALA A 100 -23.93 4.92 -14.22
N ARG A 101 -23.52 6.05 -14.85
CA ARG A 101 -24.44 7.13 -15.24
C ARG A 101 -25.38 6.69 -16.36
N GLU A 102 -24.86 6.01 -17.38
CA GLU A 102 -25.67 5.48 -18.49
C GLU A 102 -26.74 4.50 -17.99
N GLU A 103 -26.43 3.74 -16.93
CA GLU A 103 -27.36 2.82 -16.26
C GLU A 103 -28.29 3.50 -15.23
N GLY A 104 -28.13 4.81 -14.98
CA GLY A 104 -28.96 5.58 -14.03
C GLY A 104 -28.53 5.51 -12.57
N PHE A 105 -27.32 5.04 -12.28
CA PHE A 105 -26.75 4.94 -10.93
C PHE A 105 -25.91 6.15 -10.55
N ASP A 106 -26.45 7.36 -10.57
CA ASP A 106 -25.72 8.63 -10.35
C ASP A 106 -24.92 8.65 -9.04
N ARG A 107 -25.45 8.06 -7.96
CA ARG A 107 -24.72 8.01 -6.68
C ARG A 107 -23.49 7.09 -6.76
N ILE A 108 -23.57 5.99 -7.48
CA ILE A 108 -22.43 5.09 -7.69
C ILE A 108 -21.41 5.75 -8.61
N ALA A 109 -21.84 6.41 -9.68
CA ALA A 109 -20.97 7.17 -10.56
C ALA A 109 -20.17 8.24 -9.79
N TYR A 110 -20.85 9.00 -8.94
CA TYR A 110 -20.19 9.99 -8.07
C TYR A 110 -19.13 9.34 -7.16
N LEU A 111 -19.40 8.15 -6.59
CA LEU A 111 -18.43 7.46 -5.75
C LEU A 111 -17.20 7.01 -6.53
N PHE A 112 -17.36 6.50 -7.74
CA PHE A 112 -16.24 6.17 -8.63
C PHE A 112 -15.38 7.39 -8.93
N GLU A 113 -15.99 8.53 -9.27
CA GLU A 113 -15.26 9.79 -9.51
C GLU A 113 -14.54 10.31 -8.26
N ALA A 114 -15.18 10.19 -7.09
CA ALA A 114 -14.59 10.65 -5.84
C ALA A 114 -13.39 9.80 -5.42
N VAL A 115 -13.50 8.48 -5.57
CA VAL A 115 -12.38 7.56 -5.31
C VAL A 115 -11.27 7.79 -6.34
N GLY A 116 -11.57 7.87 -7.63
CA GLY A 116 -10.55 8.16 -8.66
C GLY A 116 -9.74 9.43 -8.39
N LYS A 117 -10.32 10.46 -7.79
CA LYS A 117 -9.56 11.65 -7.35
C LYS A 117 -8.58 11.35 -6.21
N ILE A 118 -8.95 10.44 -5.31
CA ILE A 118 -8.07 9.99 -4.22
C ILE A 118 -6.88 9.20 -4.78
N GLU A 119 -7.14 8.31 -5.76
CA GLU A 119 -6.08 7.50 -6.37
C GLU A 119 -5.07 8.36 -7.15
N LYS A 120 -5.51 9.48 -7.71
CA LYS A 120 -4.59 10.47 -8.28
C LYS A 120 -3.63 11.05 -7.23
N GLU A 121 -4.12 11.37 -6.02
CA GLU A 121 -3.27 11.85 -4.93
C GLU A 121 -2.31 10.76 -4.41
N HIS A 122 -2.74 9.49 -4.43
CA HIS A 122 -1.90 8.34 -4.11
C HIS A 122 -0.76 8.20 -5.13
N GLU A 123 -1.06 8.24 -6.43
CA GLU A 123 -0.05 8.22 -7.49
C GLU A 123 0.99 9.33 -7.30
N GLU A 124 0.55 10.59 -7.13
CA GLU A 124 1.46 11.72 -6.91
C GLU A 124 2.37 11.51 -5.69
N ARG A 125 1.83 10.94 -4.62
CA ARG A 125 2.58 10.58 -3.41
C ARG A 125 3.63 9.52 -3.70
N TYR A 126 3.27 8.41 -4.36
CA TYR A 126 4.20 7.34 -4.68
C TYR A 126 5.31 7.80 -5.62
N ARG A 127 5.00 8.63 -6.62
CA ARG A 127 6.03 9.21 -7.51
C ARG A 127 7.00 10.13 -6.77
N LYS A 128 6.53 10.94 -5.81
CA LYS A 128 7.40 11.76 -4.96
C LYS A 128 8.29 10.89 -4.07
N LEU A 129 7.76 9.82 -3.50
CA LEU A 129 8.54 8.87 -2.69
C LEU A 129 9.57 8.13 -3.54
N LEU A 130 9.21 7.71 -4.76
CA LEU A 130 10.14 7.09 -5.70
C LEU A 130 11.29 8.03 -6.04
N ALA A 131 11.02 9.27 -6.42
CA ALA A 131 12.04 10.28 -6.70
C ALA A 131 12.97 10.50 -5.49
N ASN A 132 12.45 10.47 -4.25
CA ASN A 132 13.27 10.56 -3.05
C ASN A 132 14.20 9.33 -2.87
N VAL A 133 13.71 8.13 -3.17
CA VAL A 133 14.53 6.90 -3.09
C VAL A 133 15.64 6.93 -4.15
N GLU A 134 15.30 7.22 -5.41
CA GLU A 134 16.24 7.28 -6.53
C GLU A 134 17.28 8.40 -6.36
N GLY A 135 16.86 9.55 -5.82
CA GLY A 135 17.75 10.68 -5.54
C GLY A 135 18.55 10.56 -4.24
N GLY A 136 18.40 9.46 -3.46
CA GLY A 136 19.05 9.31 -2.15
C GLY A 136 18.55 10.30 -1.10
N LEU A 137 17.35 10.90 -1.31
CA LEU A 137 16.79 11.96 -0.47
C LEU A 137 15.86 11.44 0.64
N GLY A 138 15.84 10.15 0.89
CA GLY A 138 15.02 9.56 1.96
C GLY A 138 15.35 10.12 3.35
N CYS A 139 16.64 10.25 3.65
CA CYS A 139 17.15 10.79 4.91
C CYS A 139 17.97 12.08 4.73
N SER A 140 17.90 12.73 3.55
CA SER A 140 18.56 14.01 3.26
C SER A 140 17.68 14.89 2.40
N LYS A 141 17.89 16.22 2.45
CA LYS A 141 17.14 17.23 1.67
C LYS A 141 18.08 18.36 1.28
N ASP A 142 17.67 19.18 0.30
CA ASP A 142 18.49 20.29 -0.19
C ASP A 142 18.65 21.46 0.80
N GLY A 143 17.81 21.51 1.83
CA GLY A 143 17.84 22.53 2.89
C GLY A 143 17.81 21.91 4.27
N ASP A 144 17.99 22.72 5.30
CA ASP A 144 17.85 22.29 6.67
C ASP A 144 16.39 21.92 6.95
N MET A 145 16.18 20.71 7.45
CA MET A 145 14.90 20.14 7.82
C MET A 145 14.87 19.78 9.29
N ILE A 146 13.69 19.66 9.83
CA ILE A 146 13.50 19.16 11.20
C ILE A 146 13.22 17.66 11.10
N TRP A 147 14.14 16.86 11.61
CA TRP A 147 14.05 15.42 11.67
C TRP A 147 13.63 14.96 13.07
N GLN A 148 12.72 14.03 13.14
CA GLN A 148 12.27 13.41 14.39
C GLN A 148 12.57 11.92 14.38
N CYS A 149 13.21 11.44 15.44
CA CYS A 149 13.34 10.00 15.67
C CYS A 149 11.98 9.40 16.03
N ALA A 150 11.47 8.49 15.19
CA ALA A 150 10.17 7.84 15.39
C ALA A 150 10.13 6.95 16.65
N ASN A 151 11.29 6.53 17.18
CA ASN A 151 11.35 5.70 18.39
C ASN A 151 11.31 6.52 19.68
N CYS A 152 12.12 7.58 19.80
CA CYS A 152 12.25 8.31 21.08
C CYS A 152 11.83 9.79 21.03
N GLY A 153 11.46 10.30 19.85
CA GLY A 153 11.04 11.70 19.67
C GLY A 153 12.20 12.72 19.60
N HIS A 154 13.46 12.29 19.65
CA HIS A 154 14.60 13.20 19.51
C HIS A 154 14.51 14.04 18.23
N ILE A 155 14.73 15.35 18.35
CA ILE A 155 14.69 16.30 17.25
C ILE A 155 16.10 16.66 16.81
N HIS A 156 16.33 16.63 15.50
CA HIS A 156 17.57 17.07 14.86
C HIS A 156 17.23 18.07 13.74
N VAL A 157 18.01 19.13 13.62
CA VAL A 157 17.87 20.11 12.53
C VAL A 157 19.10 20.03 11.64
N GLY A 158 18.91 19.89 10.35
CA GLY A 158 19.99 19.83 9.36
C GLY A 158 19.54 19.27 8.03
N LYS A 159 20.42 19.30 7.05
CA LYS A 159 20.16 18.77 5.70
C LYS A 159 19.95 17.26 5.69
N GLN A 160 20.54 16.56 6.65
CA GLN A 160 20.53 15.11 6.73
C GLN A 160 20.22 14.67 8.15
N ALA A 161 19.41 13.62 8.27
CA ALA A 161 19.19 12.93 9.53
C ALA A 161 20.49 12.25 10.02
N PRO A 162 20.75 12.22 11.35
CA PRO A 162 21.92 11.53 11.90
C PRO A 162 21.95 10.06 11.50
N GLY A 163 23.13 9.50 11.23
CA GLY A 163 23.31 8.08 10.92
C GLY A 163 22.83 7.15 12.05
N MET A 164 22.87 7.67 13.29
CA MET A 164 22.36 7.01 14.50
C MET A 164 21.76 8.06 15.42
N CYS A 165 20.65 7.73 16.06
CA CYS A 165 20.03 8.62 17.04
C CYS A 165 20.92 8.77 18.28
N PRO A 166 21.33 10.00 18.68
CA PRO A 166 22.22 10.20 19.82
C PRO A 166 21.57 9.91 21.19
N VAL A 167 20.24 9.69 21.22
CA VAL A 167 19.49 9.45 22.46
C VAL A 167 19.18 7.96 22.65
N CYS A 168 18.73 7.27 21.59
CA CYS A 168 18.26 5.88 21.72
C CYS A 168 18.98 4.89 20.81
N GLU A 169 20.04 5.33 20.12
CA GLU A 169 20.93 4.52 19.29
C GLU A 169 20.24 3.77 18.12
N HIS A 170 19.00 4.16 17.77
CA HIS A 170 18.35 3.63 16.57
C HIS A 170 18.98 4.19 15.29
N PRO A 171 19.08 3.39 14.22
CA PRO A 171 19.69 3.80 12.97
C PRO A 171 18.91 4.93 12.27
N GLN A 172 19.56 5.58 11.31
CA GLN A 172 19.02 6.71 10.53
C GLN A 172 17.63 6.44 9.95
N ALA A 173 17.33 5.19 9.58
CA ALA A 173 16.03 4.79 9.06
C ALA A 173 14.84 5.07 10.01
N TYR A 174 15.10 5.32 11.30
CA TYR A 174 14.09 5.72 12.28
C TYR A 174 13.79 7.22 12.27
N PHE A 175 14.53 8.03 11.51
CA PHE A 175 14.22 9.44 11.37
C PHE A 175 13.21 9.71 10.26
N GLN A 176 12.29 10.59 10.53
CA GLN A 176 11.29 11.11 9.60
C GLN A 176 11.26 12.64 9.66
N LEU A 177 10.73 13.26 8.61
CA LEU A 177 10.48 14.71 8.66
C LEU A 177 9.39 14.99 9.70
N LEU A 178 9.63 15.98 10.56
CA LEU A 178 8.63 16.41 11.53
C LEU A 178 7.52 17.18 10.81
N ALA A 179 6.32 16.64 10.84
CA ALA A 179 5.12 17.36 10.41
C ALA A 179 4.69 18.35 11.50
N GLN A 180 4.40 19.58 11.12
CA GLN A 180 3.96 20.66 12.04
C GLN A 180 2.70 21.38 11.53
N ASN A 181 1.85 20.65 10.81
CA ASN A 181 0.65 21.17 10.14
C ASN A 181 -0.66 20.83 10.87
N TYR A 182 -0.61 20.66 12.17
CA TYR A 182 -1.76 20.40 13.07
C TYR A 182 -2.21 21.65 13.80
#